data_186f922ac436751aa43437794486ab36
#
_entry.id   186f922ac436751aa43437794486ab36
#
_cell.length_a   1.000
_cell.length_b   1.000
_cell.length_c   1.000
_cell.angle_alpha   90.00
_cell.angle_beta   90.00
_cell.angle_gamma   90.00
#
_symmetry.space_group_name_H-M   'P 1'
#
loop_
_entity.id
_entity.type
_entity.pdbx_description
1 polymer ?
#
loop_
_entity_poly.entity_id
_entity_poly.type
_entity_poly.pdbx_seq_one_letter_code
_entity_poly.pdbx_strand_id
1 'polypeptide(L)'
;MEYKNILIIKMSSLGDIIHTLPSVAVLRKSFPNARLTWLVHPQFGAFVPDPPIIDEVIYFDKVKFTKMSLAEKWSYFWQMRDLLHSKHFDLVIDMHGLFKSAVLAAISGCDNRIGYCEMGEGSGFISKPITGPHAKDHVIERYLDVVRYLGCTVDEIEFPMPDLRKEWQAVQEKTDAVKSPYVVLVPGARWDTKMWPPEHFAKLADMILRDGKQVVLAGGPEDAPLGSKITGLAPGVTDLTGKTSLREMGALIQHCTVYISG
;
A
#
# COMPACT_ATOMS: atom_id res chain seq x y z
N MET A 1 -11.34 -10.73 -24.45
CA MET A 1 -9.92 -10.62 -24.86
C MET A 1 -9.09 -11.35 -23.81
N GLU A 2 -8.05 -12.04 -24.19
CA GLU A 2 -7.15 -12.74 -23.27
C GLU A 2 -5.87 -11.91 -23.17
N TYR A 3 -5.58 -11.37 -22.00
CA TYR A 3 -4.32 -10.67 -21.72
C TYR A 3 -3.32 -11.65 -21.14
N LYS A 4 -2.03 -11.50 -21.49
CA LYS A 4 -0.93 -12.37 -21.06
C LYS A 4 0.04 -11.68 -20.10
N ASN A 5 0.29 -10.38 -20.31
CA ASN A 5 1.24 -9.59 -19.52
C ASN A 5 0.61 -8.24 -19.15
N ILE A 6 0.17 -8.11 -17.92
CA ILE A 6 -0.52 -6.91 -17.43
C ILE A 6 0.42 -6.14 -16.49
N LEU A 7 0.63 -4.85 -16.75
CA LEU A 7 1.30 -3.93 -15.85
C LEU A 7 0.28 -3.10 -15.06
N ILE A 8 0.36 -3.16 -13.76
CA ILE A 8 -0.42 -2.31 -12.83
C ILE A 8 0.50 -1.24 -12.29
N ILE A 9 0.16 0.03 -12.45
CA ILE A 9 0.94 1.16 -11.94
C ILE A 9 0.17 1.82 -10.80
N LYS A 10 0.61 1.58 -9.56
CA LYS A 10 0.17 2.30 -8.37
C LYS A 10 1.35 2.48 -7.43
N MET A 11 1.91 3.68 -7.38
CA MET A 11 3.20 3.93 -6.71
C MET A 11 3.05 4.33 -5.24
N SER A 12 2.01 5.03 -4.87
CA SER A 12 1.75 5.59 -3.53
C SER A 12 0.28 6.04 -3.43
N SER A 13 -0.31 6.37 -2.28
CA SER A 13 0.20 6.17 -0.93
C SER A 13 -0.14 4.76 -0.41
N LEU A 14 0.16 4.46 0.87
CA LEU A 14 -0.15 3.15 1.45
C LEU A 14 -1.65 2.82 1.35
N GLY A 15 -2.53 3.77 1.75
CA GLY A 15 -3.98 3.59 1.64
C GLY A 15 -4.43 3.33 0.20
N ASP A 16 -3.85 4.04 -0.78
CA ASP A 16 -4.16 3.83 -2.19
C ASP A 16 -3.68 2.46 -2.72
N ILE A 17 -2.57 1.93 -2.20
CA ILE A 17 -2.12 0.56 -2.51
C ILE A 17 -3.18 -0.42 -2.01
N ILE A 18 -3.62 -0.28 -0.74
CA ILE A 18 -4.68 -1.13 -0.17
C ILE A 18 -5.98 -1.01 -0.97
N HIS A 19 -6.39 0.19 -1.34
CA HIS A 19 -7.60 0.40 -2.15
C HIS A 19 -7.53 -0.22 -3.56
N THR A 20 -6.32 -0.50 -4.07
CA THR A 20 -6.13 -1.15 -5.38
C THR A 20 -6.24 -2.68 -5.29
N LEU A 21 -6.07 -3.28 -4.10
CA LEU A 21 -6.07 -4.74 -3.92
C LEU A 21 -7.33 -5.44 -4.45
N PRO A 22 -8.55 -4.91 -4.25
CA PRO A 22 -9.75 -5.55 -4.83
C PRO A 22 -9.71 -5.66 -6.35
N SER A 23 -9.23 -4.63 -7.04
CA SER A 23 -9.08 -4.68 -8.50
C SER A 23 -8.06 -5.73 -8.94
N VAL A 24 -6.99 -5.91 -8.16
CA VAL A 24 -5.97 -6.94 -8.43
C VAL A 24 -6.53 -8.35 -8.21
N ALA A 25 -7.31 -8.56 -7.14
CA ALA A 25 -8.00 -9.83 -6.90
C ALA A 25 -8.90 -10.21 -8.08
N VAL A 26 -9.71 -9.26 -8.56
CA VAL A 26 -10.59 -9.43 -9.72
C VAL A 26 -9.80 -9.72 -11.00
N LEU A 27 -8.68 -8.98 -11.23
CA LEU A 27 -7.82 -9.25 -12.39
C LEU A 27 -7.24 -10.66 -12.35
N ARG A 28 -6.74 -11.13 -11.21
CA ARG A 28 -6.20 -12.48 -11.07
C ARG A 28 -7.27 -13.56 -11.30
N LYS A 29 -8.49 -13.37 -10.77
CA LYS A 29 -9.62 -14.29 -11.00
C LYS A 29 -10.02 -14.34 -12.48
N SER A 30 -10.07 -13.18 -13.14
CA SER A 30 -10.51 -13.06 -14.53
C SER A 30 -9.44 -13.50 -15.54
N PHE A 31 -8.18 -13.31 -15.22
CA PHE A 31 -7.02 -13.64 -16.06
C PHE A 31 -6.02 -14.54 -15.30
N PRO A 32 -6.41 -15.80 -14.98
CA PRO A 32 -5.61 -16.68 -14.13
C PRO A 32 -4.24 -17.01 -14.69
N ASN A 33 -4.08 -17.01 -16.03
CA ASN A 33 -2.85 -17.31 -16.73
C ASN A 33 -2.02 -16.07 -17.11
N ALA A 34 -2.55 -14.85 -16.85
CA ALA A 34 -1.81 -13.64 -17.14
C ALA A 34 -0.70 -13.43 -16.09
N ARG A 35 0.47 -12.94 -16.55
CA ARG A 35 1.51 -12.43 -15.66
C ARG A 35 1.11 -11.03 -15.20
N LEU A 36 0.89 -10.86 -13.91
CA LEU A 36 0.58 -9.58 -13.28
C LEU A 36 1.85 -8.98 -12.69
N THR A 37 2.27 -7.84 -13.21
CA THR A 37 3.42 -7.07 -12.72
C THR A 37 2.91 -5.79 -12.06
N TRP A 38 3.38 -5.48 -10.84
CA TRP A 38 3.02 -4.24 -10.15
C TRP A 38 4.20 -3.29 -10.04
N LEU A 39 4.05 -2.07 -10.54
CA LEU A 39 5.02 -1.00 -10.40
C LEU A 39 4.64 -0.11 -9.19
N VAL A 40 5.53 -0.07 -8.18
CA VAL A 40 5.29 0.56 -6.89
C VAL A 40 6.54 1.29 -6.38
N HIS A 41 6.36 2.27 -5.49
CA HIS A 41 7.47 2.87 -4.74
C HIS A 41 7.96 1.91 -3.65
N PRO A 42 9.28 1.75 -3.43
CA PRO A 42 9.83 0.79 -2.45
C PRO A 42 9.20 0.89 -1.06
N GLN A 43 8.95 2.10 -0.58
CA GLN A 43 8.33 2.35 0.73
C GLN A 43 6.96 1.69 0.90
N PHE A 44 6.19 1.55 -0.18
CA PHE A 44 4.80 1.06 -0.15
C PHE A 44 4.63 -0.36 -0.68
N GLY A 45 5.71 -0.98 -1.18
CA GLY A 45 5.68 -2.34 -1.72
C GLY A 45 5.43 -3.44 -0.69
N ALA A 46 5.47 -3.10 0.59
CA ALA A 46 5.30 -4.05 1.68
C ALA A 46 3.95 -4.80 1.67
N PHE A 47 2.91 -4.19 1.12
CA PHE A 47 1.55 -4.77 1.04
C PHE A 47 1.12 -5.14 -0.37
N VAL A 48 2.03 -5.14 -1.33
CA VAL A 48 1.77 -5.80 -2.62
C VAL A 48 1.67 -7.31 -2.37
N PRO A 49 0.60 -7.96 -2.84
CA PRO A 49 0.39 -9.38 -2.60
C PRO A 49 1.53 -10.25 -3.15
N ASP A 50 1.83 -11.32 -2.44
CA ASP A 50 2.78 -12.34 -2.90
C ASP A 50 2.18 -13.20 -4.05
N PRO A 51 3.02 -13.95 -4.82
CA PRO A 51 2.51 -14.94 -5.75
C PRO A 51 1.57 -15.96 -5.06
N PRO A 52 0.53 -16.43 -5.75
CA PRO A 52 0.24 -16.28 -7.18
C PRO A 52 -0.59 -15.04 -7.55
N ILE A 53 -0.85 -14.11 -6.64
CA ILE A 53 -1.69 -12.94 -6.92
C ILE A 53 -0.92 -11.95 -7.81
N ILE A 54 0.26 -11.52 -7.38
CA ILE A 54 1.20 -10.72 -8.19
C ILE A 54 2.44 -11.55 -8.47
N ASP A 55 2.81 -11.66 -9.74
CA ASP A 55 3.95 -12.48 -10.17
C ASP A 55 5.29 -11.73 -10.07
N GLU A 56 5.25 -10.41 -10.24
CA GLU A 56 6.46 -9.57 -10.23
C GLU A 56 6.19 -8.18 -9.68
N VAL A 57 7.14 -7.65 -8.92
CA VAL A 57 7.12 -6.26 -8.44
C VAL A 57 8.28 -5.49 -9.03
N ILE A 58 8.00 -4.37 -9.68
CA ILE A 58 9.00 -3.40 -10.17
C ILE A 58 8.97 -2.18 -9.28
N TYR A 59 10.15 -1.80 -8.77
CA TYR A 59 10.28 -0.65 -7.89
C TYR A 59 10.73 0.60 -8.64
N PHE A 60 9.98 1.70 -8.46
CA PHE A 60 10.39 3.02 -8.90
C PHE A 60 10.57 3.94 -7.68
N ASP A 61 11.83 4.23 -7.34
CA ASP A 61 12.16 5.10 -6.21
C ASP A 61 12.19 6.57 -6.63
N LYS A 62 11.06 7.25 -6.43
CA LYS A 62 10.90 8.68 -6.72
C LYS A 62 11.87 9.54 -5.89
N VAL A 63 12.13 9.17 -4.62
CA VAL A 63 12.99 9.97 -3.72
C VAL A 63 14.43 9.90 -4.21
N LYS A 64 14.91 8.70 -4.53
CA LYS A 64 16.23 8.51 -5.14
C LYS A 64 16.34 9.25 -6.47
N PHE A 65 15.33 9.09 -7.35
CA PHE A 65 15.29 9.77 -8.66
C PHE A 65 15.38 11.29 -8.53
N THR A 66 14.71 11.91 -7.57
CA THR A 66 14.75 13.38 -7.38
C THR A 66 16.14 13.89 -7.02
N LYS A 67 16.90 13.10 -6.26
CA LYS A 67 18.26 13.44 -5.77
C LYS A 67 19.36 13.17 -6.81
N MET A 68 19.08 12.49 -7.89
CA MET A 68 20.03 12.17 -8.95
C MET A 68 20.43 13.44 -9.74
N SER A 69 21.66 13.46 -10.24
CA SER A 69 22.11 14.39 -11.26
C SER A 69 21.35 14.19 -12.58
N LEU A 70 21.43 15.15 -13.51
CA LEU A 70 20.77 15.03 -14.81
C LEU A 70 21.26 13.81 -15.60
N ALA A 71 22.57 13.50 -15.58
CA ALA A 71 23.13 12.34 -16.26
C ALA A 71 22.61 11.01 -15.65
N GLU A 72 22.55 10.93 -14.32
CA GLU A 72 22.00 9.76 -13.61
C GLU A 72 20.51 9.59 -13.90
N LYS A 73 19.72 10.69 -13.88
CA LYS A 73 18.29 10.65 -14.27
C LYS A 73 18.09 10.12 -15.67
N TRP A 74 18.93 10.57 -16.62
CA TRP A 74 18.87 10.10 -17.98
C TRP A 74 19.20 8.61 -18.09
N SER A 75 20.27 8.15 -17.43
CA SER A 75 20.64 6.73 -17.38
C SER A 75 19.54 5.88 -16.73
N TYR A 76 19.00 6.33 -15.59
CA TYR A 76 17.91 5.63 -14.87
C TYR A 76 16.63 5.54 -15.71
N PHE A 77 16.31 6.60 -16.45
CA PHE A 77 15.15 6.62 -17.34
C PHE A 77 15.28 5.54 -18.45
N TRP A 78 16.45 5.45 -19.08
CA TRP A 78 16.67 4.43 -20.13
C TRP A 78 16.69 3.02 -19.55
N GLN A 79 17.30 2.80 -18.40
CA GLN A 79 17.26 1.51 -17.70
C GLN A 79 15.81 1.10 -17.39
N MET A 80 15.00 2.02 -16.89
CA MET A 80 13.58 1.75 -16.60
C MET A 80 12.78 1.47 -17.86
N ARG A 81 13.04 2.24 -18.93
CA ARG A 81 12.42 2.00 -20.24
C ARG A 81 12.76 0.60 -20.77
N ASP A 82 14.03 0.24 -20.77
CA ASP A 82 14.47 -1.05 -21.30
C ASP A 82 13.92 -2.21 -20.46
N LEU A 83 13.87 -2.05 -19.13
CA LEU A 83 13.24 -3.02 -18.25
C LEU A 83 11.75 -3.20 -18.58
N LEU A 84 10.98 -2.11 -18.65
CA LEU A 84 9.53 -2.17 -18.89
C LEU A 84 9.25 -2.69 -20.31
N HIS A 85 10.00 -2.24 -21.31
CA HIS A 85 9.83 -2.65 -22.69
C HIS A 85 10.14 -4.14 -22.89
N SER A 86 11.15 -4.68 -22.20
CA SER A 86 11.53 -6.10 -22.28
C SER A 86 10.45 -7.06 -21.76
N LYS A 87 9.46 -6.56 -20.98
CA LYS A 87 8.36 -7.38 -20.47
C LYS A 87 7.23 -7.61 -21.46
N HIS A 88 7.18 -6.85 -22.56
CA HIS A 88 6.16 -6.98 -23.61
C HIS A 88 4.74 -6.98 -23.07
N PHE A 89 4.39 -5.96 -22.27
CA PHE A 89 3.04 -5.81 -21.74
C PHE A 89 2.02 -5.63 -22.87
N ASP A 90 0.89 -6.31 -22.75
CA ASP A 90 -0.25 -6.20 -23.66
C ASP A 90 -1.41 -5.36 -23.07
N LEU A 91 -1.30 -5.03 -21.78
CA LEU A 91 -2.18 -4.10 -21.08
C LEU A 91 -1.41 -3.35 -19.99
N VAL A 92 -1.59 -2.04 -19.92
CA VAL A 92 -1.15 -1.20 -18.79
C VAL A 92 -2.36 -0.57 -18.12
N ILE A 93 -2.45 -0.74 -16.80
CA ILE A 93 -3.51 -0.15 -15.97
C ILE A 93 -2.88 0.87 -15.03
N ASP A 94 -3.04 2.16 -15.36
CA ASP A 94 -2.55 3.27 -14.53
C ASP A 94 -3.59 3.66 -13.46
N MET A 95 -3.47 3.03 -12.28
CA MET A 95 -4.27 3.35 -11.09
C MET A 95 -3.69 4.54 -10.30
N HIS A 96 -2.54 5.11 -10.72
CA HIS A 96 -1.92 6.24 -10.04
C HIS A 96 -2.42 7.58 -10.61
N GLY A 97 -2.59 7.66 -11.92
CA GLY A 97 -3.29 8.73 -12.61
C GLY A 97 -2.58 10.09 -12.60
N LEU A 98 -1.24 10.14 -12.49
CA LEU A 98 -0.45 11.36 -12.51
C LEU A 98 0.57 11.34 -13.66
N PHE A 99 1.11 12.51 -14.03
CA PHE A 99 2.07 12.63 -15.14
C PHE A 99 3.23 11.62 -15.06
N LYS A 100 3.81 11.43 -13.88
CA LYS A 100 4.93 10.49 -13.68
C LYS A 100 4.56 9.02 -13.94
N SER A 101 3.34 8.58 -13.58
CA SER A 101 2.85 7.24 -13.89
C SER A 101 2.54 7.09 -15.36
N ALA A 102 2.00 8.13 -15.98
CA ALA A 102 1.74 8.15 -17.41
C ALA A 102 3.03 8.03 -18.24
N VAL A 103 4.12 8.70 -17.82
CA VAL A 103 5.44 8.53 -18.45
C VAL A 103 5.91 7.07 -18.36
N LEU A 104 5.79 6.43 -17.17
CA LEU A 104 6.15 5.02 -16.99
C LEU A 104 5.27 4.10 -17.84
N ALA A 105 3.98 4.40 -17.97
CA ALA A 105 3.07 3.70 -18.85
C ALA A 105 3.48 3.84 -20.32
N ALA A 106 3.87 5.05 -20.78
CA ALA A 106 4.29 5.31 -22.15
C ALA A 106 5.58 4.56 -22.51
N ILE A 107 6.59 4.61 -21.63
CA ILE A 107 7.90 3.97 -21.91
C ILE A 107 7.87 2.44 -21.80
N SER A 108 6.76 1.84 -21.34
CA SER A 108 6.55 0.39 -21.39
C SER A 108 6.46 -0.15 -22.82
N GLY A 109 6.17 0.72 -23.79
CA GLY A 109 5.96 0.33 -25.19
C GLY A 109 4.60 -0.34 -25.46
N CYS A 110 3.72 -0.45 -24.47
CA CYS A 110 2.38 -0.98 -24.64
C CYS A 110 1.45 0.12 -25.17
N ASP A 111 0.67 -0.15 -26.23
CA ASP A 111 -0.30 0.79 -26.79
C ASP A 111 -1.63 0.79 -26.05
N ASN A 112 -1.99 -0.37 -25.44
CA ASN A 112 -3.23 -0.51 -24.69
C ASN A 112 -3.03 -0.04 -23.23
N ARG A 113 -3.20 1.28 -23.03
CA ARG A 113 -3.05 1.93 -21.73
C ARG A 113 -4.38 2.52 -21.27
N ILE A 114 -4.83 2.09 -20.11
CA ILE A 114 -6.05 2.58 -19.46
C ILE A 114 -5.73 3.08 -18.04
N GLY A 115 -6.57 3.96 -17.51
CA GLY A 115 -6.48 4.44 -16.14
C GLY A 115 -7.87 4.66 -15.55
N TYR A 116 -7.95 4.97 -14.26
CA TYR A 116 -9.23 5.25 -13.62
C TYR A 116 -9.73 6.66 -13.98
N CYS A 117 -10.95 7.02 -13.55
CA CYS A 117 -11.64 8.23 -13.99
C CYS A 117 -10.95 9.56 -13.61
N GLU A 118 -10.15 9.59 -12.54
CA GLU A 118 -9.45 10.82 -12.09
C GLU A 118 -7.98 10.85 -12.56
N MET A 119 -7.79 11.00 -13.87
CA MET A 119 -6.45 11.17 -14.46
C MET A 119 -6.04 12.64 -14.44
N GLY A 120 -5.11 12.99 -13.52
CA GLY A 120 -4.60 14.35 -13.34
C GLY A 120 -3.33 14.65 -14.15
N GLU A 121 -2.87 15.89 -14.10
CA GLU A 121 -1.58 16.35 -14.65
C GLU A 121 -1.36 16.00 -16.14
N GLY A 122 -2.44 15.88 -16.92
CA GLY A 122 -2.36 15.51 -18.34
C GLY A 122 -2.14 14.01 -18.61
N SER A 123 -2.14 13.15 -17.58
CA SER A 123 -1.95 11.70 -17.74
C SER A 123 -3.02 11.05 -18.62
N GLY A 124 -4.22 11.62 -18.66
CA GLY A 124 -5.32 11.16 -19.52
C GLY A 124 -5.06 11.26 -21.03
N PHE A 125 -4.06 12.02 -21.47
CA PHE A 125 -3.61 12.02 -22.89
C PHE A 125 -2.75 10.80 -23.23
N ILE A 126 -2.18 10.14 -22.23
CA ILE A 126 -1.29 8.97 -22.40
C ILE A 126 -2.04 7.67 -22.13
N SER A 127 -2.79 7.61 -21.04
CA SER A 127 -3.63 6.47 -20.68
C SER A 127 -5.10 6.85 -20.77
N LYS A 128 -5.90 6.05 -21.44
CA LYS A 128 -7.34 6.32 -21.63
C LYS A 128 -8.05 6.28 -20.27
N PRO A 129 -8.65 7.39 -19.80
CA PRO A 129 -9.43 7.37 -18.56
C PRO A 129 -10.71 6.53 -18.74
N ILE A 130 -10.98 5.66 -17.79
CA ILE A 130 -12.19 4.85 -17.74
C ILE A 130 -13.14 5.46 -16.72
N THR A 131 -14.26 5.95 -17.20
CA THR A 131 -15.35 6.46 -16.36
C THR A 131 -16.49 5.46 -16.38
N GLY A 132 -16.70 4.78 -15.25
CA GLY A 132 -17.76 3.81 -15.08
C GLY A 132 -18.94 4.39 -14.26
N PRO A 133 -19.90 3.54 -13.89
CA PRO A 133 -21.11 3.95 -13.14
C PRO A 133 -20.77 4.48 -11.74
N HIS A 134 -19.62 4.07 -11.17
CA HIS A 134 -19.20 4.41 -9.81
C HIS A 134 -18.18 5.57 -9.75
N ALA A 135 -18.08 6.39 -10.78
CA ALA A 135 -17.09 7.48 -10.86
C ALA A 135 -17.19 8.53 -9.73
N LYS A 136 -18.31 8.59 -9.01
CA LYS A 136 -18.53 9.49 -7.85
C LYS A 136 -18.54 8.76 -6.51
N ASP A 137 -18.36 7.45 -6.52
CA ASP A 137 -18.38 6.64 -5.32
C ASP A 137 -17.00 6.56 -4.64
N HIS A 138 -16.85 5.72 -3.64
CA HIS A 138 -15.58 5.50 -2.97
C HIS A 138 -14.49 5.07 -3.96
N VAL A 139 -13.24 5.45 -3.69
CA VAL A 139 -12.10 5.19 -4.61
C VAL A 139 -11.94 3.72 -5.01
N ILE A 140 -12.28 2.78 -4.13
CA ILE A 140 -12.26 1.34 -4.44
C ILE A 140 -13.20 1.03 -5.61
N GLU A 141 -14.43 1.56 -5.59
CA GLU A 141 -15.41 1.35 -6.66
C GLU A 141 -14.95 1.98 -7.98
N ARG A 142 -14.30 3.16 -7.91
CA ARG A 142 -13.70 3.81 -9.09
C ARG A 142 -12.57 2.99 -9.71
N TYR A 143 -11.76 2.29 -8.88
CA TYR A 143 -10.74 1.37 -9.37
C TYR A 143 -11.38 0.08 -9.93
N LEU A 144 -12.44 -0.42 -9.32
CA LEU A 144 -13.20 -1.58 -9.81
C LEU A 144 -13.89 -1.29 -11.15
N ASP A 145 -14.27 -0.05 -11.44
CA ASP A 145 -14.82 0.32 -12.75
C ASP A 145 -13.81 0.09 -13.88
N VAL A 146 -12.52 0.20 -13.62
CA VAL A 146 -11.48 -0.10 -14.63
C VAL A 146 -11.47 -1.58 -14.99
N VAL A 147 -11.60 -2.47 -14.01
CA VAL A 147 -11.64 -3.91 -14.28
C VAL A 147 -12.99 -4.35 -14.85
N ARG A 148 -14.11 -3.71 -14.46
CA ARG A 148 -15.41 -3.90 -15.11
C ARG A 148 -15.38 -3.54 -16.59
N TYR A 149 -14.68 -2.43 -16.95
CA TYR A 149 -14.47 -2.05 -18.36
C TYR A 149 -13.75 -3.13 -19.17
N LEU A 150 -12.87 -3.91 -18.55
CA LEU A 150 -12.19 -5.05 -19.18
C LEU A 150 -13.08 -6.28 -19.31
N GLY A 151 -14.35 -6.22 -18.85
CA GLY A 151 -15.31 -7.33 -18.86
C GLY A 151 -15.18 -8.26 -17.66
N CYS A 152 -14.44 -7.85 -16.62
CA CYS A 152 -14.35 -8.66 -15.40
C CYS A 152 -15.63 -8.56 -14.57
N THR A 153 -16.05 -9.67 -13.97
CA THR A 153 -17.14 -9.69 -12.99
C THR A 153 -16.60 -9.40 -11.59
N VAL A 154 -17.28 -8.52 -10.87
CA VAL A 154 -16.95 -8.14 -9.49
C VAL A 154 -18.06 -8.71 -8.59
N ASP A 155 -17.84 -9.88 -8.02
CA ASP A 155 -18.81 -10.54 -7.13
C ASP A 155 -18.58 -10.15 -5.67
N GLU A 156 -17.30 -10.08 -5.24
CA GLU A 156 -16.89 -9.78 -3.88
C GLU A 156 -15.71 -8.79 -3.87
N ILE A 157 -15.67 -7.95 -2.83
CA ILE A 157 -14.54 -7.05 -2.59
C ILE A 157 -13.54 -7.74 -1.65
N GLU A 158 -12.49 -8.30 -2.24
CA GLU A 158 -11.43 -9.00 -1.52
C GLU A 158 -10.16 -8.15 -1.44
N PHE A 159 -9.48 -8.21 -0.31
CA PHE A 159 -8.19 -7.56 -0.09
C PHE A 159 -7.11 -8.62 0.07
N PRO A 160 -6.51 -9.13 -1.03
CA PRO A 160 -5.45 -10.10 -0.95
C PRO A 160 -4.23 -9.46 -0.28
N MET A 161 -3.92 -9.88 0.93
CA MET A 161 -2.77 -9.41 1.69
C MET A 161 -1.58 -10.37 1.49
N PRO A 162 -0.33 -9.87 1.61
CA PRO A 162 0.82 -10.74 1.62
C PRO A 162 0.82 -11.67 2.83
N ASP A 163 1.55 -12.78 2.73
CA ASP A 163 1.76 -13.68 3.89
C ASP A 163 2.66 -13.01 4.93
N LEU A 164 2.11 -12.78 6.11
CA LEU A 164 2.79 -12.11 7.23
C LEU A 164 3.22 -13.05 8.36
N ARG A 165 3.21 -14.38 8.15
CA ARG A 165 3.55 -15.35 9.19
C ARG A 165 4.97 -15.19 9.73
N LYS A 166 5.94 -14.87 8.87
CA LYS A 166 7.32 -14.61 9.28
C LYS A 166 7.44 -13.34 10.11
N GLU A 167 6.77 -12.30 9.68
CA GLU A 167 6.72 -11.02 10.39
C GLU A 167 6.02 -11.15 11.73
N TRP A 168 4.98 -12.00 11.81
CA TRP A 168 4.33 -12.30 13.06
C TRP A 168 5.28 -12.99 14.05
N GLN A 169 6.05 -13.98 13.60
CA GLN A 169 7.09 -14.62 14.43
C GLN A 169 8.11 -13.58 14.92
N ALA A 170 8.59 -12.70 14.06
CA ALA A 170 9.51 -11.63 14.44
C ALA A 170 8.91 -10.66 15.48
N VAL A 171 7.60 -10.37 15.40
CA VAL A 171 6.91 -9.56 16.43
C VAL A 171 6.86 -10.29 17.76
N GLN A 172 6.55 -11.59 17.76
CA GLN A 172 6.52 -12.40 19.00
C GLN A 172 7.88 -12.51 19.69
N GLU A 173 8.98 -12.45 18.94
CA GLU A 173 10.35 -12.40 19.47
C GLU A 173 10.69 -11.05 20.10
N LYS A 174 10.07 -9.97 19.63
CA LYS A 174 10.32 -8.60 20.12
C LYS A 174 9.64 -8.31 21.46
N THR A 175 8.50 -8.94 21.73
CA THR A 175 7.72 -8.67 22.95
C THR A 175 6.80 -9.81 23.35
N ASP A 176 6.70 -10.02 24.66
CA ASP A 176 5.74 -10.96 25.25
C ASP A 176 4.30 -10.40 25.31
N ALA A 177 4.11 -9.09 25.14
CA ALA A 177 2.80 -8.44 25.21
C ALA A 177 1.79 -9.02 24.21
N VAL A 178 2.27 -9.58 23.09
CA VAL A 178 1.40 -10.17 22.05
C VAL A 178 1.02 -11.63 22.30
N LYS A 179 1.49 -12.23 23.40
CA LYS A 179 1.11 -13.60 23.83
C LYS A 179 -0.25 -13.66 24.52
N SER A 180 -0.79 -12.51 24.91
CA SER A 180 -2.12 -12.34 25.52
C SER A 180 -2.97 -11.44 24.64
N PRO A 181 -4.30 -11.35 24.82
CA PRO A 181 -5.12 -10.35 24.10
C PRO A 181 -4.57 -8.93 24.28
N TYR A 182 -4.31 -8.25 23.19
CA TYR A 182 -3.70 -6.92 23.19
C TYR A 182 -4.44 -5.94 22.27
N VAL A 183 -4.27 -4.66 22.58
CA VAL A 183 -4.76 -3.53 21.79
C VAL A 183 -3.58 -2.80 21.19
N VAL A 184 -3.66 -2.48 19.90
CA VAL A 184 -2.67 -1.65 19.20
C VAL A 184 -3.13 -0.22 19.19
N LEU A 185 -2.28 0.70 19.67
CA LEU A 185 -2.48 2.13 19.57
C LEU A 185 -1.45 2.75 18.63
N VAL A 186 -1.91 3.53 17.66
CA VAL A 186 -1.05 4.29 16.73
C VAL A 186 -1.29 5.77 16.94
N PRO A 187 -0.44 6.46 17.73
CA PRO A 187 -0.66 7.85 18.12
C PRO A 187 -0.26 8.85 17.04
N GLY A 188 0.59 8.46 16.09
CA GLY A 188 1.09 9.32 15.04
C GLY A 188 0.15 9.44 13.85
N ALA A 189 0.12 10.60 13.21
CA ALA A 189 -0.55 10.83 11.94
C ALA A 189 0.25 11.84 11.10
N ARG A 190 0.06 11.82 9.78
CA ARG A 190 0.72 12.77 8.86
C ARG A 190 0.34 14.23 9.12
N TRP A 191 -0.85 14.48 9.65
CA TRP A 191 -1.41 15.80 9.86
C TRP A 191 -1.70 16.01 11.35
N ASP A 192 -1.21 17.08 11.94
CA ASP A 192 -1.40 17.41 13.35
C ASP A 192 -2.89 17.44 13.76
N THR A 193 -3.75 17.89 12.83
CA THR A 193 -5.20 17.93 13.03
C THR A 193 -5.87 16.56 13.19
N LYS A 194 -5.14 15.48 12.86
CA LYS A 194 -5.58 14.09 13.03
C LYS A 194 -4.94 13.41 14.23
N MET A 195 -4.01 14.06 14.91
CA MET A 195 -3.36 13.51 16.10
C MET A 195 -4.15 13.80 17.35
N TRP A 196 -4.49 12.74 18.06
CA TRP A 196 -5.05 12.87 19.41
C TRP A 196 -3.91 13.13 20.40
N PRO A 197 -4.12 14.00 21.44
CA PRO A 197 -3.07 14.32 22.41
C PRO A 197 -2.48 13.07 23.08
N PRO A 198 -1.15 12.96 23.26
CA PRO A 198 -0.50 11.80 23.88
C PRO A 198 -1.04 11.48 25.29
N GLU A 199 -1.46 12.50 26.04
CA GLU A 199 -2.06 12.37 27.36
C GLU A 199 -3.39 11.59 27.33
N HIS A 200 -4.14 11.72 26.25
CA HIS A 200 -5.39 10.99 26.07
C HIS A 200 -5.11 9.52 25.69
N PHE A 201 -4.11 9.27 24.81
CA PHE A 201 -3.65 7.91 24.53
C PHE A 201 -3.14 7.23 25.82
N ALA A 202 -2.39 7.94 26.66
CA ALA A 202 -1.93 7.41 27.94
C ALA A 202 -3.07 7.04 28.89
N LYS A 203 -4.09 7.90 29.01
CA LYS A 203 -5.30 7.59 29.80
C LYS A 203 -6.04 6.39 29.26
N LEU A 204 -6.23 6.30 27.95
CA LEU A 204 -6.87 5.16 27.30
C LEU A 204 -6.06 3.87 27.56
N ALA A 205 -4.74 3.93 27.39
CA ALA A 205 -3.86 2.82 27.66
C ALA A 205 -3.95 2.30 29.10
N ASP A 206 -3.96 3.22 30.09
CA ASP A 206 -4.13 2.87 31.51
C ASP A 206 -5.48 2.19 31.79
N MET A 207 -6.57 2.64 31.15
CA MET A 207 -7.88 1.98 31.26
C MET A 207 -7.86 0.58 30.68
N ILE A 208 -7.22 0.37 29.52
CA ILE A 208 -7.12 -0.94 28.87
C ILE A 208 -6.27 -1.91 29.70
N LEU A 209 -5.15 -1.43 30.25
CA LEU A 209 -4.28 -2.21 31.14
C LEU A 209 -5.02 -2.65 32.41
N ARG A 210 -5.83 -1.78 33.03
CA ARG A 210 -6.68 -2.11 34.19
C ARG A 210 -7.75 -3.16 33.87
N ASP A 211 -8.21 -3.21 32.61
CA ASP A 211 -9.15 -4.24 32.12
C ASP A 211 -8.43 -5.58 31.80
N GLY A 212 -7.16 -5.70 32.18
CA GLY A 212 -6.37 -6.94 32.04
C GLY A 212 -5.86 -7.23 30.63
N LYS A 213 -5.96 -6.29 29.69
CA LYS A 213 -5.42 -6.43 28.33
C LYS A 213 -4.06 -5.78 28.22
N GLN A 214 -3.23 -6.28 27.30
CA GLN A 214 -1.96 -5.66 26.96
C GLN A 214 -2.17 -4.48 25.99
N VAL A 215 -1.28 -3.49 26.07
CA VAL A 215 -1.27 -2.35 25.15
C VAL A 215 0.07 -2.28 24.44
N VAL A 216 0.02 -2.19 23.13
CA VAL A 216 1.21 -2.07 22.26
C VAL A 216 1.08 -0.79 21.45
N LEU A 217 2.05 0.11 21.56
CA LEU A 217 2.17 1.26 20.67
C LEU A 217 2.89 0.82 19.40
N ALA A 218 2.38 1.26 18.24
CA ALA A 218 3.00 1.08 16.95
C ALA A 218 3.07 2.41 16.19
N GLY A 219 3.99 2.51 15.23
CA GLY A 219 4.18 3.73 14.44
C GLY A 219 5.55 3.75 13.77
N GLY A 220 5.80 4.77 12.95
CA GLY A 220 7.08 4.99 12.30
C GLY A 220 8.16 5.48 13.28
N PRO A 221 9.42 5.60 12.81
CA PRO A 221 10.51 6.19 13.60
C PRO A 221 10.21 7.62 14.07
N GLU A 222 9.45 8.37 13.30
CA GLU A 222 9.00 9.73 13.60
C GLU A 222 8.04 9.79 14.81
N ASP A 223 7.37 8.68 15.14
CA ASP A 223 6.42 8.58 16.24
C ASP A 223 7.10 8.20 17.58
N ALA A 224 8.39 7.84 17.57
CA ALA A 224 9.10 7.42 18.77
C ALA A 224 9.06 8.45 19.95
N PRO A 225 9.10 9.77 19.70
CA PRO A 225 8.93 10.76 20.78
C PRO A 225 7.52 10.70 21.42
N LEU A 226 6.48 10.42 20.62
CA LEU A 226 5.10 10.24 21.11
C LEU A 226 4.99 8.96 21.95
N GLY A 227 5.57 7.85 21.46
CA GLY A 227 5.64 6.59 22.17
C GLY A 227 6.31 6.74 23.53
N SER A 228 7.46 7.40 23.60
CA SER A 228 8.18 7.66 24.85
C SER A 228 7.37 8.52 25.83
N LYS A 229 6.63 9.51 25.33
CA LYS A 229 5.77 10.35 26.17
C LYS A 229 4.60 9.54 26.76
N ILE A 230 3.96 8.70 25.96
CA ILE A 230 2.83 7.88 26.38
C ILE A 230 3.28 6.84 27.42
N THR A 231 4.40 6.15 27.20
CA THR A 231 4.93 5.15 28.15
C THR A 231 5.37 5.79 29.47
N GLY A 232 5.87 7.03 29.44
CA GLY A 232 6.19 7.79 30.64
C GLY A 232 4.95 8.12 31.50
N LEU A 233 3.79 8.27 30.87
CA LEU A 233 2.50 8.58 31.55
C LEU A 233 1.70 7.31 31.91
N ALA A 234 1.87 6.22 31.17
CA ALA A 234 1.17 4.94 31.38
C ALA A 234 2.21 3.79 31.45
N PRO A 235 2.83 3.56 32.60
CA PRO A 235 3.76 2.44 32.79
C PRO A 235 3.07 1.10 32.56
N GLY A 236 3.72 0.19 31.83
CA GLY A 236 3.16 -1.11 31.43
C GLY A 236 2.74 -1.18 29.96
N VAL A 237 2.74 -0.08 29.25
CA VAL A 237 2.55 -0.06 27.79
C VAL A 237 3.84 -0.54 27.10
N THR A 238 3.73 -1.44 26.13
CA THR A 238 4.83 -1.87 25.27
C THR A 238 5.01 -0.90 24.11
N ASP A 239 6.17 -0.27 24.01
CA ASP A 239 6.47 0.68 22.93
C ASP A 239 7.29 0.02 21.81
N LEU A 240 6.64 -0.16 20.65
CA LEU A 240 7.24 -0.62 19.39
C LEU A 240 7.30 0.48 18.33
N THR A 241 7.09 1.76 18.67
CA THR A 241 7.22 2.88 17.72
C THR A 241 8.64 2.94 17.16
N GLY A 242 8.76 2.96 15.84
CA GLY A 242 10.04 2.92 15.14
C GLY A 242 10.83 1.61 15.23
N LYS A 243 10.27 0.57 15.86
CA LYS A 243 10.95 -0.74 16.08
C LYS A 243 10.38 -1.86 15.21
N THR A 244 9.39 -1.57 14.40
CA THR A 244 8.75 -2.52 13.49
C THR A 244 8.86 -2.06 12.05
N SER A 245 9.08 -3.00 11.14
CA SER A 245 8.87 -2.77 9.71
C SER A 245 7.38 -2.58 9.43
N LEU A 246 7.05 -2.07 8.25
CA LEU A 246 5.64 -1.90 7.84
C LEU A 246 4.90 -3.25 7.77
N ARG A 247 5.56 -4.34 7.35
CA ARG A 247 4.98 -5.68 7.33
C ARG A 247 4.77 -6.23 8.75
N GLU A 248 5.74 -6.04 9.65
CA GLU A 248 5.59 -6.42 11.07
C GLU A 248 4.44 -5.64 11.73
N MET A 249 4.29 -4.34 11.42
CA MET A 249 3.14 -3.57 11.89
C MET A 249 1.82 -4.13 11.35
N GLY A 250 1.79 -4.55 10.07
CA GLY A 250 0.65 -5.25 9.50
C GLY A 250 0.32 -6.55 10.24
N ALA A 251 1.32 -7.38 10.55
CA ALA A 251 1.16 -8.60 11.32
C ALA A 251 0.65 -8.31 12.75
N LEU A 252 1.18 -7.27 13.40
CA LEU A 252 0.73 -6.83 14.72
C LEU A 252 -0.76 -6.43 14.71
N ILE A 253 -1.19 -5.68 13.69
CA ILE A 253 -2.60 -5.25 13.53
C ILE A 253 -3.49 -6.46 13.22
N GLN A 254 -3.03 -7.40 12.39
CA GLN A 254 -3.81 -8.59 12.01
C GLN A 254 -4.19 -9.47 13.21
N HIS A 255 -3.36 -9.52 14.25
CA HIS A 255 -3.54 -10.38 15.42
C HIS A 255 -4.04 -9.64 16.67
N CYS A 256 -4.20 -8.33 16.62
CA CYS A 256 -4.71 -7.56 17.76
C CYS A 256 -6.22 -7.75 17.98
N THR A 257 -6.67 -7.55 19.22
CA THR A 257 -8.10 -7.53 19.53
C THR A 257 -8.78 -6.25 19.01
N VAL A 258 -8.09 -5.12 19.13
CA VAL A 258 -8.58 -3.81 18.68
C VAL A 258 -7.41 -2.96 18.21
N TYR A 259 -7.61 -2.24 17.13
CA TYR A 259 -6.70 -1.23 16.60
C TYR A 259 -7.31 0.16 16.76
N ILE A 260 -6.54 1.10 17.32
CA ILE A 260 -6.99 2.48 17.55
C ILE A 260 -5.91 3.44 17.01
N SER A 261 -6.30 4.34 16.15
CA SER A 261 -5.43 5.40 15.61
C SER A 261 -6.10 6.77 15.69
N GLY A 262 -5.30 7.80 15.61
CA GLY A 262 -5.76 9.17 15.49
C GLY A 262 -6.29 9.52 14.10
#